data_414e6be435b5e499755696b95ce9d45e
#
_entry.id   414e6be435b5e499755696b95ce9d45e
#
_cell.length_a   1.000
_cell.length_b   1.000
_cell.length_c   1.000
_cell.angle_alpha   90.00
_cell.angle_beta   90.00
_cell.angle_gamma   90.00
#
_symmetry.space_group_name_H-M   'P 1'
#
loop_
_entity.id
_entity.type
_entity.pdbx_description
1 polymer ?
#
loop_
_entity_poly.entity_id
_entity_poly.type
_entity_poly.pdbx_seq_one_letter_code
_entity_poly.pdbx_strand_id
1 'polypeptide(L)'
;MQTFFELLPEKQDTSAALGFFDGLHIGHRKVIGEAVRGSENGLVPICFTFAQSPKSVLKNQPQEALMSVEDKKTVLSEIGIQHLYMCDFKSVVDVAPRKFVEDMLIKTLKAKKLCCGFNYTFGKNGEGNTELLAEICKENGIELQVLPPVEEKEGVVSSTLIRELIKDGNVRRANELLGSYFGFGGEVVHGQHLGRELGTPTLNQSLHEELVVPRFGVYASCVTLDDGRKFCGVTNIGVKPTVGNFAPLCETWMPDYSGEELYGKTVDVRLIDFIRGEKKFSSLDELKKAIFDNAKTAEKMFSEINNL
;
A
#
# COMPACT_ATOMS: atom_id res chain seq x y z
N MET A 1 9.57 14.51 -4.00
CA MET A 1 8.13 14.87 -3.87
C MET A 1 7.93 15.69 -2.60
N GLN A 2 7.18 16.81 -2.67
CA GLN A 2 6.76 17.58 -1.48
C GLN A 2 5.40 17.05 -0.99
N THR A 3 5.23 16.98 0.34
CA THR A 3 3.97 16.50 0.95
C THR A 3 3.37 17.61 1.81
N PHE A 4 2.07 17.85 1.62
CA PHE A 4 1.28 18.84 2.33
C PHE A 4 0.10 18.16 3.01
N PHE A 5 -0.13 18.47 4.28
CA PHE A 5 -1.27 17.95 5.06
C PHE A 5 -2.45 18.93 5.11
N GLU A 6 -2.24 20.11 4.56
CA GLU A 6 -3.24 21.17 4.42
C GLU A 6 -3.28 21.63 2.96
N LEU A 7 -4.41 22.22 2.56
CA LEU A 7 -4.57 22.77 1.23
C LEU A 7 -3.87 24.13 1.15
N LEU A 8 -2.72 24.15 0.47
CA LEU A 8 -1.94 25.37 0.24
C LEU A 8 -2.03 25.81 -1.22
N PRO A 9 -2.04 27.13 -1.50
CA PRO A 9 -2.09 27.64 -2.88
C PRO A 9 -0.85 27.24 -3.68
N GLU A 10 -1.10 26.65 -4.85
CA GLU A 10 -0.05 26.35 -5.82
C GLU A 10 0.45 27.61 -6.54
N LYS A 11 1.74 27.58 -6.90
CA LYS A 11 2.37 28.69 -7.64
C LYS A 11 2.23 28.52 -9.15
N GLN A 12 2.24 27.28 -9.62
CA GLN A 12 2.18 26.90 -11.03
C GLN A 12 0.87 26.17 -11.35
N ASP A 13 0.52 26.09 -12.61
CA ASP A 13 -0.61 25.30 -13.07
C ASP A 13 -0.33 23.80 -12.88
N THR A 14 -1.34 23.05 -12.48
CA THR A 14 -1.20 21.65 -12.07
C THR A 14 -2.05 20.68 -12.87
N SER A 15 -1.62 19.43 -12.88
CA SER A 15 -2.39 18.26 -13.30
C SER A 15 -2.62 17.37 -12.09
N ALA A 16 -3.87 17.18 -11.68
CA ALA A 16 -4.22 16.57 -10.41
C ALA A 16 -4.84 15.18 -10.58
N ALA A 17 -4.26 14.18 -9.91
CA ALA A 17 -4.89 12.89 -9.67
C ALA A 17 -5.78 12.98 -8.42
N LEU A 18 -7.06 12.59 -8.55
CA LEU A 18 -8.06 12.68 -7.49
C LEU A 18 -8.48 11.28 -7.03
N GLY A 19 -8.31 10.97 -5.75
CA GLY A 19 -8.73 9.69 -5.17
C GLY A 19 -8.13 9.39 -3.80
N PHE A 20 -8.62 8.35 -3.14
CA PHE A 20 -8.02 7.90 -1.88
C PHE A 20 -6.77 7.06 -2.12
N PHE A 21 -6.72 6.32 -3.23
CA PHE A 21 -5.54 5.57 -3.71
C PHE A 21 -4.96 4.58 -2.68
N ASP A 22 -5.82 3.80 -2.03
CA ASP A 22 -5.36 2.77 -1.13
C ASP A 22 -4.77 1.58 -1.90
N GLY A 23 -3.53 1.23 -1.58
CA GLY A 23 -2.76 0.16 -2.21
C GLY A 23 -2.16 0.52 -3.57
N LEU A 24 -2.46 1.68 -4.15
CA LEU A 24 -1.91 2.14 -5.44
C LEU A 24 -1.94 1.05 -6.53
N HIS A 25 -3.04 0.26 -6.58
CA HIS A 25 -3.22 -0.84 -7.51
C HIS A 25 -3.20 -0.37 -8.99
N ILE A 26 -3.10 -1.30 -9.93
CA ILE A 26 -2.92 -1.01 -11.37
C ILE A 26 -3.96 -0.03 -11.93
N GLY A 27 -5.20 -0.03 -11.42
CA GLY A 27 -6.21 0.97 -11.76
C GLY A 27 -5.88 2.37 -11.24
N HIS A 28 -5.40 2.48 -9.98
CA HIS A 28 -4.94 3.75 -9.42
C HIS A 28 -3.72 4.29 -10.15
N ARG A 29 -2.77 3.42 -10.51
CA ARG A 29 -1.56 3.80 -11.26
C ARG A 29 -1.89 4.39 -12.63
N LYS A 30 -2.96 3.93 -13.30
CA LYS A 30 -3.43 4.53 -14.56
C LYS A 30 -3.92 5.98 -14.35
N VAL A 31 -4.70 6.23 -13.30
CA VAL A 31 -5.18 7.58 -12.95
C VAL A 31 -4.02 8.52 -12.65
N ILE A 32 -3.09 8.06 -11.81
CA ILE A 32 -1.92 8.84 -11.40
C ILE A 32 -0.99 9.08 -12.58
N GLY A 33 -0.73 8.06 -13.40
CA GLY A 33 0.09 8.18 -14.61
C GLY A 33 -0.47 9.18 -15.60
N GLU A 34 -1.81 9.29 -15.70
CA GLU A 34 -2.45 10.30 -16.56
C GLU A 34 -2.24 11.73 -16.03
N ALA A 35 -2.25 11.93 -14.71
CA ALA A 35 -1.89 13.20 -14.12
C ALA A 35 -0.40 13.55 -14.34
N VAL A 36 0.49 12.56 -14.24
CA VAL A 36 1.92 12.74 -14.50
C VAL A 36 2.19 13.14 -15.96
N ARG A 37 1.44 12.61 -16.93
CA ARG A 37 1.56 13.05 -18.34
C ARG A 37 1.26 14.54 -18.54
N GLY A 38 0.56 15.18 -17.61
CA GLY A 38 0.37 16.63 -17.63
C GLY A 38 1.69 17.42 -17.62
N SER A 39 2.80 16.82 -17.13
CA SER A 39 4.12 17.44 -17.16
C SER A 39 4.66 17.67 -18.58
N GLU A 40 4.21 16.90 -19.57
CA GLU A 40 4.56 17.09 -20.98
C GLU A 40 4.03 18.44 -21.50
N ASN A 41 2.98 18.98 -20.87
CA ASN A 41 2.39 20.29 -21.14
C ASN A 41 2.82 21.37 -20.13
N GLY A 42 3.87 21.12 -19.34
CA GLY A 42 4.39 22.06 -18.35
C GLY A 42 3.57 22.18 -17.06
N LEU A 43 2.60 21.27 -16.84
CA LEU A 43 1.83 21.23 -15.59
C LEU A 43 2.59 20.49 -14.50
N VAL A 44 2.47 20.92 -13.25
CA VAL A 44 3.02 20.22 -12.09
C VAL A 44 2.12 19.04 -11.74
N PRO A 45 2.61 17.78 -11.78
CA PRO A 45 1.82 16.61 -11.39
C PRO A 45 1.59 16.59 -9.88
N ILE A 46 0.33 16.61 -9.47
CA ILE A 46 -0.07 16.52 -8.07
C ILE A 46 -1.00 15.35 -7.81
N CYS A 47 -0.99 14.86 -6.59
CA CYS A 47 -1.96 13.88 -6.10
C CYS A 47 -2.75 14.50 -4.94
N PHE A 48 -4.06 14.57 -5.06
CA PHE A 48 -4.97 14.98 -3.99
C PHE A 48 -5.60 13.72 -3.38
N THR A 49 -5.29 13.45 -2.13
CA THR A 49 -5.74 12.28 -1.39
C THR A 49 -6.01 12.63 0.09
N PHE A 50 -6.29 11.64 0.90
CA PHE A 50 -6.59 11.80 2.31
C PHE A 50 -5.65 10.95 3.17
N ALA A 51 -5.35 11.45 4.38
CA ALA A 51 -4.55 10.72 5.37
C ALA A 51 -5.30 9.48 5.89
N GLN A 52 -6.62 9.60 6.05
CA GLN A 52 -7.49 8.51 6.52
C GLN A 52 -8.52 8.15 5.45
N SER A 53 -8.95 6.88 5.47
CA SER A 53 -10.01 6.42 4.55
C SER A 53 -11.30 7.23 4.75
N PRO A 54 -11.87 7.83 3.68
CA PRO A 54 -13.18 8.45 3.74
C PRO A 54 -14.24 7.52 4.33
N LYS A 55 -14.20 6.23 3.97
CA LYS A 55 -15.14 5.23 4.51
C LYS A 55 -14.98 5.01 6.01
N SER A 56 -13.73 5.03 6.53
CA SER A 56 -13.50 4.90 7.97
C SER A 56 -14.09 6.07 8.73
N VAL A 57 -13.87 7.30 8.24
CA VAL A 57 -14.37 8.52 8.88
C VAL A 57 -15.90 8.56 8.86
N LEU A 58 -16.52 8.27 7.70
CA LEU A 58 -17.99 8.31 7.56
C LEU A 58 -18.73 7.23 8.34
N LYS A 59 -18.14 6.02 8.43
CA LYS A 59 -18.76 4.87 9.12
C LYS A 59 -18.33 4.74 10.58
N ASN A 60 -17.38 5.55 11.02
CA ASN A 60 -16.72 5.43 12.33
C ASN A 60 -16.22 3.99 12.60
N GLN A 61 -15.68 3.35 11.57
CA GLN A 61 -15.12 2.00 11.62
C GLN A 61 -13.75 1.98 10.95
N PRO A 62 -12.72 1.44 11.59
CA PRO A 62 -11.41 1.33 10.98
C PRO A 62 -11.50 0.49 9.71
N GLN A 63 -10.88 0.97 8.64
CA GLN A 63 -10.70 0.21 7.41
C GLN A 63 -9.24 -0.17 7.30
N GLU A 64 -8.96 -1.45 7.20
CA GLU A 64 -7.61 -1.96 7.02
C GLU A 64 -7.00 -1.41 5.73
N ALA A 65 -5.83 -0.82 5.83
CA ALA A 65 -5.08 -0.25 4.71
C ALA A 65 -4.30 -1.34 3.95
N LEU A 66 -4.09 -1.13 2.67
CA LEU A 66 -3.25 -2.00 1.83
C LEU A 66 -1.77 -1.61 1.85
N MET A 67 -1.46 -0.43 2.35
CA MET A 67 -0.09 0.08 2.44
C MET A 67 0.01 1.17 3.51
N SER A 68 1.20 1.35 4.03
CA SER A 68 1.51 2.45 4.95
C SER A 68 1.48 3.81 4.23
N VAL A 69 1.39 4.88 5.00
CA VAL A 69 1.50 6.25 4.47
C VAL A 69 2.89 6.47 3.84
N GLU A 70 3.94 5.93 4.44
CA GLU A 70 5.31 6.08 3.94
C GLU A 70 5.50 5.31 2.62
N ASP A 71 4.97 4.09 2.50
CA ASP A 71 4.97 3.37 1.23
C ASP A 71 4.21 4.14 0.15
N LYS A 72 3.04 4.72 0.49
CA LYS A 72 2.26 5.53 -0.45
C LYS A 72 3.07 6.72 -0.97
N LYS A 73 3.78 7.44 -0.09
CA LYS A 73 4.66 8.55 -0.49
C LYS A 73 5.78 8.08 -1.42
N THR A 74 6.44 6.99 -1.07
CA THR A 74 7.53 6.41 -1.87
C THR A 74 7.05 6.07 -3.27
N VAL A 75 5.99 5.27 -3.38
CA VAL A 75 5.46 4.84 -4.68
C VAL A 75 4.93 6.01 -5.52
N LEU A 76 4.24 6.98 -4.92
CA LEU A 76 3.78 8.17 -5.65
C LEU A 76 4.96 9.01 -6.19
N SER A 77 6.04 9.12 -5.42
CA SER A 77 7.27 9.79 -5.85
C SER A 77 7.94 9.07 -7.02
N GLU A 78 8.00 7.73 -6.97
CA GLU A 78 8.56 6.90 -8.05
C GLU A 78 7.73 6.99 -9.34
N ILE A 79 6.40 7.08 -9.25
CA ILE A 79 5.52 7.28 -10.41
C ILE A 79 5.71 8.66 -11.05
N GLY A 80 6.21 9.67 -10.29
CA GLY A 80 6.50 11.01 -10.81
C GLY A 80 5.60 12.12 -10.28
N ILE A 81 4.83 11.88 -9.22
CA ILE A 81 4.10 12.95 -8.51
C ILE A 81 5.11 13.89 -7.85
N GLN A 82 4.93 15.19 -8.04
CA GLN A 82 5.79 16.22 -7.48
C GLN A 82 5.23 16.77 -6.16
N HIS A 83 3.91 16.99 -6.08
CA HIS A 83 3.26 17.45 -4.85
C HIS A 83 2.15 16.49 -4.44
N LEU A 84 2.18 16.08 -3.17
CA LEU A 84 1.18 15.22 -2.55
C LEU A 84 0.38 16.03 -1.53
N TYR A 85 -0.90 16.26 -1.79
CA TYR A 85 -1.86 16.83 -0.85
C TYR A 85 -2.59 15.68 -0.13
N MET A 86 -2.22 15.45 1.12
CA MET A 86 -2.79 14.41 1.98
C MET A 86 -3.62 15.07 3.09
N CYS A 87 -4.77 15.62 2.70
CA CYS A 87 -5.61 16.42 3.59
C CYS A 87 -6.37 15.54 4.59
N ASP A 88 -6.78 16.13 5.73
CA ASP A 88 -7.78 15.53 6.60
C ASP A 88 -9.13 15.51 5.87
N PHE A 89 -9.75 14.33 5.76
CA PHE A 89 -11.06 14.20 5.09
C PHE A 89 -12.14 15.03 5.78
N LYS A 90 -12.06 15.25 7.08
CA LYS A 90 -13.00 16.12 7.83
C LYS A 90 -13.01 17.56 7.34
N SER A 91 -11.91 18.04 6.77
CA SER A 91 -11.83 19.41 6.25
C SER A 91 -12.62 19.61 4.95
N VAL A 92 -12.99 18.53 4.26
CA VAL A 92 -13.67 18.58 2.96
C VAL A 92 -15.04 17.91 2.94
N VAL A 93 -15.39 17.13 3.97
CA VAL A 93 -16.59 16.28 3.99
C VAL A 93 -17.91 17.07 3.84
N ASP A 94 -17.97 18.28 4.36
CA ASP A 94 -19.14 19.17 4.30
C ASP A 94 -19.09 20.23 3.18
N VAL A 95 -18.05 20.19 2.34
CA VAL A 95 -17.90 21.15 1.23
C VAL A 95 -18.84 20.78 0.10
N ALA A 96 -19.64 21.76 -0.36
CA ALA A 96 -20.52 21.56 -1.52
C ALA A 96 -19.71 21.14 -2.75
N PRO A 97 -20.20 20.21 -3.61
CA PRO A 97 -19.44 19.67 -4.73
C PRO A 97 -18.83 20.73 -5.63
N ARG A 98 -19.62 21.73 -6.04
CA ARG A 98 -19.14 22.81 -6.90
C ARG A 98 -18.02 23.63 -6.25
N LYS A 99 -18.15 23.97 -4.97
CA LYS A 99 -17.09 24.69 -4.22
C LYS A 99 -15.81 23.86 -4.08
N PHE A 100 -15.93 22.54 -3.88
CA PHE A 100 -14.77 21.66 -3.85
C PHE A 100 -13.96 21.77 -5.15
N VAL A 101 -14.63 21.74 -6.31
CA VAL A 101 -13.93 21.83 -7.60
C VAL A 101 -13.42 23.24 -7.85
N GLU A 102 -14.29 24.26 -7.76
CA GLU A 102 -13.96 25.63 -8.16
C GLU A 102 -12.97 26.30 -7.19
N ASP A 103 -13.20 26.21 -5.87
CA ASP A 103 -12.39 26.92 -4.89
C ASP A 103 -11.13 26.14 -4.52
N MET A 104 -11.24 24.80 -4.32
CA MET A 104 -10.10 24.00 -3.86
C MET A 104 -9.23 23.55 -5.03
N LEU A 105 -9.80 22.89 -6.05
CA LEU A 105 -9.00 22.31 -7.13
C LEU A 105 -8.57 23.38 -8.15
N ILE A 106 -9.48 24.22 -8.61
CA ILE A 106 -9.19 25.20 -9.68
C ILE A 106 -8.47 26.43 -9.12
N LYS A 107 -9.03 27.11 -8.12
CA LYS A 107 -8.45 28.36 -7.59
C LYS A 107 -7.22 28.13 -6.73
N THR A 108 -7.30 27.19 -5.77
CA THR A 108 -6.21 26.98 -4.81
C THR A 108 -5.10 26.11 -5.40
N LEU A 109 -5.43 24.97 -5.99
CA LEU A 109 -4.42 24.07 -6.58
C LEU A 109 -4.10 24.40 -8.04
N LYS A 110 -4.69 25.43 -8.63
CA LYS A 110 -4.47 25.85 -10.03
C LYS A 110 -4.58 24.71 -11.04
N ALA A 111 -5.48 23.77 -10.81
CA ALA A 111 -5.66 22.64 -11.69
C ALA A 111 -6.11 23.09 -13.10
N LYS A 112 -5.37 22.65 -14.11
CA LYS A 112 -5.73 22.76 -15.54
C LYS A 112 -6.13 21.42 -16.12
N LYS A 113 -5.73 20.33 -15.46
CA LYS A 113 -6.11 18.96 -15.79
C LYS A 113 -6.50 18.23 -14.51
N LEU A 114 -7.65 17.55 -14.53
CA LEU A 114 -8.11 16.67 -13.47
C LEU A 114 -8.21 15.23 -13.98
N CYS A 115 -7.70 14.27 -13.21
CA CYS A 115 -7.72 12.85 -13.53
C CYS A 115 -8.36 12.08 -12.38
N CYS A 116 -9.39 11.28 -12.66
CA CYS A 116 -10.05 10.46 -11.65
C CYS A 116 -10.51 9.10 -12.21
N GLY A 117 -10.89 8.18 -11.34
CA GLY A 117 -11.51 6.92 -11.76
C GLY A 117 -13.00 7.11 -12.08
N PHE A 118 -13.55 6.17 -12.83
CA PHE A 118 -14.97 6.15 -13.28
C PHE A 118 -16.00 6.25 -12.14
N ASN A 119 -15.63 5.83 -10.94
CA ASN A 119 -16.48 5.77 -9.75
C ASN A 119 -16.13 6.87 -8.72
N TYR A 120 -15.46 7.93 -9.15
CA TYR A 120 -15.06 9.02 -8.27
C TYR A 120 -16.28 9.79 -7.77
N THR A 121 -16.35 9.99 -6.44
CA THR A 121 -17.35 10.81 -5.78
C THR A 121 -16.67 11.84 -4.89
N PHE A 122 -17.28 13.01 -4.73
CA PHE A 122 -16.71 14.12 -3.97
C PHE A 122 -17.78 15.04 -3.38
N GLY A 123 -17.35 15.95 -2.51
CA GLY A 123 -18.22 16.92 -1.87
C GLY A 123 -19.13 16.30 -0.81
N LYS A 124 -19.99 17.15 -0.24
CA LYS A 124 -20.90 16.78 0.85
C LYS A 124 -21.77 15.59 0.45
N ASN A 125 -21.81 14.58 1.34
CA ASN A 125 -22.55 13.33 1.15
C ASN A 125 -22.16 12.51 -0.10
N GLY A 126 -21.05 12.86 -0.78
CA GLY A 126 -20.68 12.25 -2.06
C GLY A 126 -21.64 12.60 -3.21
N GLU A 127 -22.32 13.76 -3.14
CA GLU A 127 -23.28 14.21 -4.16
C GLU A 127 -22.60 14.54 -5.50
N GLY A 128 -21.30 14.87 -5.49
CA GLY A 128 -20.50 15.04 -6.70
C GLY A 128 -20.13 13.68 -7.30
N ASN A 129 -20.32 13.55 -8.60
CA ASN A 129 -19.95 12.41 -9.41
C ASN A 129 -19.16 12.85 -10.66
N THR A 130 -18.77 11.92 -11.52
CA THR A 130 -17.99 12.21 -12.71
C THR A 130 -18.73 13.06 -13.74
N GLU A 131 -20.07 12.98 -13.82
CA GLU A 131 -20.89 13.80 -14.71
C GLU A 131 -20.88 15.26 -14.26
N LEU A 132 -21.15 15.52 -12.97
CA LEU A 132 -21.08 16.88 -12.41
C LEU A 132 -19.65 17.45 -12.51
N LEU A 133 -18.63 16.62 -12.29
CA LEU A 133 -17.24 17.04 -12.48
C LEU A 133 -16.97 17.47 -13.92
N ALA A 134 -17.48 16.72 -14.90
CA ALA A 134 -17.32 17.06 -16.32
C ALA A 134 -18.04 18.39 -16.70
N GLU A 135 -19.23 18.62 -16.15
CA GLU A 135 -19.95 19.87 -16.31
C GLU A 135 -19.13 21.07 -15.81
N ILE A 136 -18.67 21.00 -14.54
CA ILE A 136 -17.89 22.06 -13.92
C ILE A 136 -16.57 22.30 -14.65
N CYS A 137 -15.87 21.22 -15.04
CA CYS A 137 -14.62 21.32 -15.80
C CYS A 137 -14.84 22.02 -17.14
N LYS A 138 -15.91 21.69 -17.88
CA LYS A 138 -16.27 22.32 -19.16
C LYS A 138 -16.54 23.80 -19.00
N GLU A 139 -17.31 24.19 -17.98
CA GLU A 139 -17.61 25.60 -17.69
C GLU A 139 -16.37 26.43 -17.38
N ASN A 140 -15.35 25.82 -16.77
CA ASN A 140 -14.12 26.47 -16.33
C ASN A 140 -12.93 26.29 -17.30
N GLY A 141 -13.10 25.59 -18.43
CA GLY A 141 -12.02 25.32 -19.39
C GLY A 141 -10.92 24.40 -18.84
N ILE A 142 -11.29 23.46 -17.97
CA ILE A 142 -10.39 22.48 -17.36
C ILE A 142 -10.46 21.15 -18.13
N GLU A 143 -9.31 20.56 -18.44
CA GLU A 143 -9.25 19.22 -19.01
C GLU A 143 -9.66 18.18 -17.96
N LEU A 144 -10.59 17.29 -18.29
CA LEU A 144 -10.98 16.17 -17.43
C LEU A 144 -10.69 14.84 -18.11
N GLN A 145 -9.98 13.98 -17.40
CA GLN A 145 -9.74 12.61 -17.80
C GLN A 145 -10.37 11.65 -16.79
N VAL A 146 -11.47 11.01 -17.15
CA VAL A 146 -12.10 9.94 -16.37
C VAL A 146 -11.61 8.60 -16.88
N LEU A 147 -10.88 7.85 -16.03
CA LEU A 147 -10.30 6.56 -16.40
C LEU A 147 -11.33 5.42 -16.20
N PRO A 148 -11.51 4.56 -17.21
CA PRO A 148 -12.39 3.40 -17.08
C PRO A 148 -11.86 2.40 -16.05
N PRO A 149 -12.69 1.46 -15.56
CA PRO A 149 -12.23 0.38 -14.70
C PRO A 149 -11.15 -0.45 -15.39
N VAL A 150 -10.22 -0.97 -14.60
CA VAL A 150 -9.32 -2.05 -15.03
C VAL A 150 -9.99 -3.36 -14.65
N GLU A 151 -10.24 -4.20 -15.62
CA GLU A 151 -10.86 -5.50 -15.44
C GLU A 151 -9.83 -6.61 -15.60
N GLU A 152 -9.89 -7.57 -14.72
CA GLU A 152 -9.12 -8.80 -14.71
C GLU A 152 -10.08 -10.00 -14.57
N LYS A 153 -9.55 -11.22 -14.56
CA LYS A 153 -10.37 -12.44 -14.48
C LYS A 153 -11.34 -12.50 -13.27
N GLU A 154 -11.00 -11.82 -12.19
CA GLU A 154 -11.83 -11.70 -10.98
C GLU A 154 -12.86 -10.55 -11.06
N GLY A 155 -12.88 -9.79 -12.14
CA GLY A 155 -13.71 -8.61 -12.32
C GLY A 155 -12.93 -7.30 -12.19
N VAL A 156 -13.61 -6.24 -11.76
CA VAL A 156 -12.99 -4.90 -11.61
C VAL A 156 -11.95 -4.91 -10.49
N VAL A 157 -10.73 -4.49 -10.81
CA VAL A 157 -9.65 -4.33 -9.84
C VAL A 157 -10.00 -3.25 -8.83
N SER A 158 -9.98 -3.62 -7.56
CA SER A 158 -10.33 -2.72 -6.45
C SER A 158 -9.55 -3.05 -5.17
N SER A 159 -9.41 -2.06 -4.29
CA SER A 159 -8.79 -2.29 -2.97
C SER A 159 -9.54 -3.34 -2.14
N THR A 160 -10.85 -3.50 -2.34
CA THR A 160 -11.65 -4.53 -1.65
C THR A 160 -11.25 -5.93 -2.11
N LEU A 161 -11.22 -6.19 -3.42
CA LEU A 161 -10.76 -7.46 -3.99
C LEU A 161 -9.34 -7.80 -3.50
N ILE A 162 -8.44 -6.84 -3.50
CA ILE A 162 -7.05 -7.06 -3.08
C ILE A 162 -6.96 -7.43 -1.59
N ARG A 163 -7.76 -6.79 -0.71
CA ARG A 163 -7.82 -7.20 0.71
C ARG A 163 -8.30 -8.63 0.90
N GLU A 164 -9.30 -9.04 0.15
CA GLU A 164 -9.81 -10.42 0.18
C GLU A 164 -8.72 -11.41 -0.25
N LEU A 165 -8.02 -11.15 -1.35
CA LEU A 165 -6.90 -11.98 -1.79
C LEU A 165 -5.78 -12.11 -0.74
N ILE A 166 -5.43 -11.02 -0.06
CA ILE A 166 -4.42 -11.03 1.01
C ILE A 166 -4.90 -11.86 2.21
N LYS A 167 -6.16 -11.67 2.63
CA LYS A 167 -6.77 -12.43 3.74
C LYS A 167 -6.91 -13.92 3.45
N ASP A 168 -7.06 -14.29 2.18
CA ASP A 168 -7.10 -15.69 1.74
C ASP A 168 -5.71 -16.30 1.53
N GLY A 169 -4.65 -15.48 1.63
CA GLY A 169 -3.26 -15.92 1.41
C GLY A 169 -2.82 -15.91 -0.07
N ASN A 170 -3.68 -15.45 -0.98
CA ASN A 170 -3.34 -15.35 -2.40
C ASN A 170 -2.55 -14.05 -2.69
N VAL A 171 -1.42 -13.90 -1.98
CA VAL A 171 -0.61 -12.67 -2.07
C VAL A 171 0.07 -12.50 -3.42
N ARG A 172 0.41 -13.59 -4.12
CA ARG A 172 0.95 -13.53 -5.49
C ARG A 172 -0.03 -12.78 -6.42
N ARG A 173 -1.29 -13.17 -6.39
CA ARG A 173 -2.31 -12.49 -7.19
C ARG A 173 -2.58 -11.05 -6.73
N ALA A 174 -2.59 -10.82 -5.42
CA ALA A 174 -2.69 -9.47 -4.86
C ALA A 174 -1.55 -8.57 -5.37
N ASN A 175 -0.31 -9.07 -5.42
CA ASN A 175 0.87 -8.36 -5.91
C ASN A 175 0.73 -7.98 -7.40
N GLU A 176 0.23 -8.89 -8.24
CA GLU A 176 -0.05 -8.62 -9.66
C GLU A 176 -1.04 -7.44 -9.79
N LEU A 177 -2.13 -7.46 -9.02
CA LEU A 177 -3.14 -6.39 -9.04
C LEU A 177 -2.64 -5.08 -8.43
N LEU A 178 -1.77 -5.13 -7.43
CA LEU A 178 -1.11 -3.96 -6.85
C LEU A 178 -0.06 -3.35 -7.82
N GLY A 179 0.56 -4.18 -8.67
CA GLY A 179 1.74 -3.80 -9.45
C GLY A 179 2.97 -3.56 -8.56
N SER A 180 2.97 -4.14 -7.36
CA SER A 180 4.06 -4.13 -6.37
C SER A 180 3.82 -5.22 -5.32
N TYR A 181 4.86 -5.59 -4.57
CA TYR A 181 4.72 -6.58 -3.51
C TYR A 181 4.07 -5.99 -2.26
N PHE A 182 3.01 -6.66 -1.79
CA PHE A 182 2.41 -6.35 -0.49
C PHE A 182 3.39 -6.69 0.64
N GLY A 183 3.46 -5.85 1.66
CA GLY A 183 4.33 -6.07 2.79
C GLY A 183 4.30 -4.94 3.80
N PHE A 184 5.30 -4.91 4.65
CA PHE A 184 5.38 -3.97 5.78
C PHE A 184 6.83 -3.66 6.11
N GLY A 185 7.09 -2.42 6.45
CA GLY A 185 8.32 -1.98 7.07
C GLY A 185 8.11 -1.80 8.57
N GLY A 186 9.14 -2.04 9.37
CA GLY A 186 9.07 -1.82 10.80
C GLY A 186 10.38 -2.06 11.53
N GLU A 187 10.43 -1.61 12.76
CA GLU A 187 11.57 -1.85 13.65
C GLU A 187 11.64 -3.32 14.06
N VAL A 188 12.85 -3.87 14.04
CA VAL A 188 13.10 -5.23 14.53
C VAL A 188 13.13 -5.22 16.05
N VAL A 189 12.22 -5.99 16.65
CA VAL A 189 12.08 -6.12 18.11
C VAL A 189 12.60 -7.46 18.61
N HIS A 190 12.87 -7.54 19.91
CA HIS A 190 13.28 -8.78 20.55
C HIS A 190 12.14 -9.81 20.57
N GLY A 191 12.45 -11.06 20.20
CA GLY A 191 11.55 -12.21 20.28
C GLY A 191 11.97 -13.20 21.37
N GLN A 192 11.36 -14.39 21.39
CA GLN A 192 11.65 -15.46 22.37
C GLN A 192 12.95 -16.25 22.09
N HIS A 193 13.70 -15.93 21.05
CA HIS A 193 14.98 -16.53 20.64
C HIS A 193 14.95 -18.04 20.31
N LEU A 194 13.79 -18.69 20.23
CA LEU A 194 13.68 -20.13 19.89
C LEU A 194 14.35 -20.46 18.55
N GLY A 195 14.26 -19.55 17.57
CA GLY A 195 14.91 -19.72 16.26
C GLY A 195 16.44 -19.87 16.35
N ARG A 196 17.09 -19.22 17.33
CA ARG A 196 18.55 -19.37 17.53
C ARG A 196 18.93 -20.78 17.95
N GLU A 197 18.16 -21.41 18.83
CA GLU A 197 18.40 -22.81 19.28
C GLU A 197 18.24 -23.79 18.11
N LEU A 198 17.37 -23.48 17.16
CA LEU A 198 17.15 -24.29 15.96
C LEU A 198 18.15 -24.01 14.84
N GLY A 199 19.02 -22.99 14.98
CA GLY A 199 19.94 -22.53 13.92
C GLY A 199 19.25 -21.70 12.82
N THR A 200 18.07 -21.15 13.11
CA THR A 200 17.26 -20.31 12.19
C THR A 200 16.87 -19.00 12.87
N PRO A 201 17.85 -18.10 13.14
CA PRO A 201 17.57 -16.85 13.84
C PRO A 201 16.57 -15.99 13.06
N THR A 202 15.47 -15.59 13.72
CA THR A 202 14.42 -14.77 13.14
C THR A 202 14.49 -13.33 13.64
N LEU A 203 14.23 -12.39 12.78
CA LEU A 203 13.83 -11.04 13.14
C LEU A 203 12.32 -11.01 13.43
N ASN A 204 11.93 -10.22 14.41
CA ASN A 204 10.53 -10.08 14.83
C ASN A 204 10.06 -8.65 14.56
N GLN A 205 8.90 -8.50 13.94
CA GLN A 205 8.27 -7.21 13.68
C GLN A 205 6.78 -7.31 13.99
N SER A 206 6.20 -6.25 14.58
CA SER A 206 4.76 -6.12 14.72
C SER A 206 4.16 -5.58 13.43
N LEU A 207 3.04 -6.16 12.98
CA LEU A 207 2.25 -5.54 11.93
C LEU A 207 1.61 -4.24 12.45
N HIS A 208 1.60 -3.21 11.64
CA HIS A 208 0.83 -2.00 11.94
C HIS A 208 -0.65 -2.34 12.08
N GLU A 209 -1.29 -1.86 13.15
CA GLU A 209 -2.71 -2.14 13.45
C GLU A 209 -3.67 -1.73 12.33
N GLU A 210 -3.26 -0.75 11.50
CA GLU A 210 -4.05 -0.27 10.38
C GLU A 210 -3.91 -1.10 9.09
N LEU A 211 -2.89 -1.97 9.00
CA LEU A 211 -2.68 -2.77 7.79
C LEU A 211 -3.58 -4.01 7.77
N VAL A 212 -4.00 -4.39 6.55
CA VAL A 212 -4.68 -5.67 6.35
C VAL A 212 -3.78 -6.81 6.80
N VAL A 213 -4.34 -7.68 7.65
CA VAL A 213 -3.62 -8.85 8.15
C VAL A 213 -3.72 -9.98 7.12
N PRO A 214 -2.58 -10.48 6.60
CA PRO A 214 -2.58 -11.64 5.71
C PRO A 214 -3.06 -12.90 6.44
N ARG A 215 -3.49 -13.90 5.66
CA ARG A 215 -3.74 -15.25 6.20
C ARG A 215 -2.55 -15.72 7.02
N PHE A 216 -2.81 -16.26 8.21
CA PHE A 216 -1.75 -16.81 9.05
C PHE A 216 -1.05 -18.00 8.40
N GLY A 217 0.26 -18.03 8.48
CA GLY A 217 1.09 -19.06 7.88
C GLY A 217 2.46 -18.56 7.45
N VAL A 218 3.10 -19.32 6.60
CA VAL A 218 4.47 -19.11 6.14
C VAL A 218 4.48 -18.61 4.71
N TYR A 219 5.28 -17.59 4.46
CA TYR A 219 5.44 -16.91 3.18
C TYR A 219 6.90 -16.90 2.74
N ALA A 220 7.12 -16.97 1.43
CA ALA A 220 8.34 -16.49 0.82
C ALA A 220 8.30 -14.94 0.82
N SER A 221 9.40 -14.31 1.14
CA SER A 221 9.50 -12.85 1.20
C SER A 221 10.83 -12.33 0.65
N CYS A 222 10.82 -11.05 0.28
CA CYS A 222 12.00 -10.26 0.00
C CYS A 222 12.20 -9.32 1.19
N VAL A 223 13.37 -9.38 1.81
CA VAL A 223 13.76 -8.54 2.95
C VAL A 223 14.76 -7.51 2.48
N THR A 224 14.43 -6.22 2.65
CA THR A 224 15.33 -5.12 2.29
C THR A 224 15.83 -4.45 3.58
N LEU A 225 17.14 -4.35 3.73
CA LEU A 225 17.77 -3.65 4.85
C LEU A 225 17.88 -2.15 4.58
N ASP A 226 18.20 -1.38 5.62
CA ASP A 226 18.39 0.09 5.56
C ASP A 226 19.49 0.54 4.59
N ASP A 227 20.49 -0.32 4.32
CA ASP A 227 21.56 -0.10 3.35
C ASP A 227 21.19 -0.52 1.90
N GLY A 228 19.96 -0.97 1.68
CA GLY A 228 19.42 -1.37 0.38
C GLY A 228 19.73 -2.81 -0.03
N ARG A 229 20.50 -3.58 0.75
CA ARG A 229 20.74 -5.00 0.46
C ARG A 229 19.43 -5.80 0.58
N LYS A 230 19.25 -6.74 -0.33
CA LYS A 230 18.05 -7.60 -0.39
C LYS A 230 18.42 -9.05 -0.11
N PHE A 231 17.58 -9.71 0.68
CA PHE A 231 17.74 -11.11 1.06
C PHE A 231 16.43 -11.90 0.83
N CYS A 232 16.58 -13.17 0.51
CA CYS A 232 15.46 -14.11 0.60
C CYS A 232 15.05 -14.25 2.07
N GLY A 233 13.74 -14.18 2.33
CA GLY A 233 13.16 -14.39 3.66
C GLY A 233 12.12 -15.49 3.67
N VAL A 234 12.03 -16.16 4.81
CA VAL A 234 10.92 -17.04 5.19
C VAL A 234 10.18 -16.35 6.33
N THR A 235 8.99 -15.83 6.04
CA THR A 235 8.21 -15.03 7.00
C THR A 235 7.03 -15.83 7.52
N ASN A 236 6.98 -16.06 8.82
CA ASN A 236 5.81 -16.60 9.51
C ASN A 236 4.97 -15.45 10.06
N ILE A 237 3.69 -15.40 9.67
CA ILE A 237 2.70 -14.46 10.21
C ILE A 237 1.73 -15.25 11.05
N GLY A 238 1.57 -14.85 12.31
CA GLY A 238 0.70 -15.53 13.26
C GLY A 238 0.44 -14.70 14.51
N VAL A 239 -0.34 -15.24 15.44
CA VAL A 239 -0.58 -14.63 16.75
C VAL A 239 0.13 -15.45 17.81
N LYS A 240 0.97 -14.81 18.63
CA LYS A 240 1.45 -15.46 19.85
C LYS A 240 0.45 -15.22 20.97
N PRO A 241 -0.06 -16.25 21.63
CA PRO A 241 -0.89 -16.11 22.80
C PRO A 241 -0.03 -15.65 24.00
N THR A 242 0.29 -14.39 24.06
CA THR A 242 0.80 -13.74 25.27
C THR A 242 -0.35 -13.04 25.99
N VAL A 243 -0.38 -13.13 27.31
CA VAL A 243 -1.45 -12.58 28.13
C VAL A 243 -1.66 -11.10 27.78
N GLY A 244 -2.80 -10.78 27.13
CA GLY A 244 -3.31 -9.43 26.94
C GLY A 244 -3.02 -8.71 25.62
N ASN A 245 -2.24 -9.26 24.69
CA ASN A 245 -2.04 -8.61 23.38
C ASN A 245 -2.06 -9.63 22.24
N PHE A 246 -3.06 -9.53 21.35
CA PHE A 246 -3.26 -10.42 20.19
C PHE A 246 -2.79 -9.78 18.88
N ALA A 247 -1.87 -8.83 18.92
CA ALA A 247 -1.34 -8.23 17.70
C ALA A 247 -0.61 -9.28 16.84
N PRO A 248 -0.87 -9.32 15.53
CA PRO A 248 -0.15 -10.22 14.63
C PRO A 248 1.34 -9.92 14.67
N LEU A 249 2.14 -10.98 14.75
CA LEU A 249 3.60 -10.93 14.75
C LEU A 249 4.14 -11.55 13.48
N CYS A 250 5.15 -10.90 12.92
CA CYS A 250 5.91 -11.40 11.78
C CYS A 250 7.29 -11.84 12.25
N GLU A 251 7.61 -13.11 12.03
CA GLU A 251 8.90 -13.70 12.31
C GLU A 251 9.56 -14.08 10.99
N THR A 252 10.63 -13.37 10.63
CA THR A 252 11.30 -13.57 9.34
C THR A 252 12.70 -14.12 9.56
N TRP A 253 13.01 -15.27 8.97
CA TRP A 253 14.35 -15.83 8.85
C TRP A 253 14.92 -15.54 7.47
N MET A 254 16.18 -15.09 7.43
CA MET A 254 16.95 -14.89 6.20
C MET A 254 18.09 -15.92 6.14
N PRO A 255 17.97 -17.00 5.35
CA PRO A 255 18.96 -18.10 5.33
C PRO A 255 20.38 -17.63 5.02
N ASP A 256 20.55 -16.70 4.09
CA ASP A 256 21.85 -16.23 3.61
C ASP A 256 22.39 -15.01 4.39
N TYR A 257 21.68 -14.56 5.41
CA TYR A 257 22.13 -13.43 6.21
C TYR A 257 23.07 -13.86 7.32
N SER A 258 24.32 -13.44 7.24
CA SER A 258 25.37 -13.70 8.23
C SER A 258 25.93 -12.43 8.86
N GLY A 259 25.18 -11.31 8.76
CA GLY A 259 25.61 -10.01 9.26
C GLY A 259 25.35 -9.80 10.77
N GLU A 260 25.46 -8.55 11.19
CA GLU A 260 25.21 -8.12 12.56
C GLU A 260 23.75 -8.27 12.97
N GLU A 261 23.48 -8.22 14.28
CA GLU A 261 22.11 -8.19 14.80
C GLU A 261 21.36 -6.93 14.30
N LEU A 262 20.10 -7.12 13.93
CA LEU A 262 19.28 -6.07 13.33
C LEU A 262 18.32 -5.40 14.33
N TYR A 263 18.42 -5.65 15.63
CA TYR A 263 17.55 -5.05 16.65
C TYR A 263 17.61 -3.52 16.61
N GLY A 264 16.43 -2.91 16.68
CA GLY A 264 16.27 -1.45 16.59
C GLY A 264 16.46 -0.86 15.18
N LYS A 265 16.84 -1.68 14.19
CA LYS A 265 16.91 -1.24 12.79
C LYS A 265 15.55 -1.41 12.12
N THR A 266 15.24 -0.54 11.18
CA THR A 266 14.05 -0.67 10.33
C THR A 266 14.37 -1.61 9.16
N VAL A 267 13.52 -2.62 8.97
CA VAL A 267 13.62 -3.61 7.89
C VAL A 267 12.31 -3.65 7.13
N ASP A 268 12.39 -3.69 5.80
CA ASP A 268 11.23 -3.82 4.92
C ASP A 268 11.06 -5.28 4.49
N VAL A 269 9.87 -5.84 4.68
CA VAL A 269 9.52 -7.22 4.31
C VAL A 269 8.38 -7.21 3.31
N ARG A 270 8.62 -7.71 2.10
CA ARG A 270 7.64 -7.83 1.02
C ARG A 270 7.32 -9.29 0.77
N LEU A 271 6.04 -9.65 0.89
CA LEU A 271 5.58 -11.03 0.71
C LEU A 271 5.52 -11.38 -0.78
N ILE A 272 6.19 -12.47 -1.17
CA ILE A 272 6.23 -12.95 -2.57
C ILE A 272 5.06 -13.88 -2.83
N ASP A 273 4.95 -14.93 -2.01
CA ASP A 273 3.90 -15.93 -2.15
C ASP A 273 3.68 -16.70 -0.84
N PHE A 274 2.51 -17.32 -0.73
CA PHE A 274 2.13 -18.17 0.40
C PHE A 274 2.72 -19.56 0.23
N ILE A 275 3.43 -20.07 1.24
CA ILE A 275 4.01 -21.41 1.21
C ILE A 275 3.07 -22.44 1.84
N ARG A 276 2.57 -22.16 3.06
CA ARG A 276 1.66 -23.06 3.79
C ARG A 276 0.99 -22.34 4.97
N GLY A 277 -0.11 -22.92 5.44
CA GLY A 277 -0.73 -22.52 6.70
C GLY A 277 0.06 -22.94 7.94
N GLU A 278 -0.40 -22.46 9.10
CA GLU A 278 0.12 -22.88 10.39
C GLU A 278 -0.06 -24.40 10.58
N LYS A 279 0.94 -25.04 11.18
CA LYS A 279 0.95 -26.48 11.48
C LYS A 279 1.54 -26.72 12.87
N LYS A 280 0.92 -27.62 13.65
CA LYS A 280 1.52 -28.14 14.87
C LYS A 280 2.50 -29.26 14.52
N PHE A 281 3.65 -29.26 15.18
CA PHE A 281 4.70 -30.25 14.97
C PHE A 281 4.79 -31.16 16.21
N SER A 282 5.06 -32.45 16.00
CA SER A 282 5.17 -33.45 17.06
C SER A 282 6.54 -33.41 17.76
N SER A 283 7.56 -32.85 17.09
CA SER A 283 8.92 -32.74 17.62
C SER A 283 9.64 -31.50 17.07
N LEU A 284 10.72 -31.07 17.74
CA LEU A 284 11.61 -30.02 17.29
C LEU A 284 12.30 -30.37 15.97
N ASP A 285 12.62 -31.63 15.75
CA ASP A 285 13.24 -32.10 14.50
C ASP A 285 12.30 -31.99 13.32
N GLU A 286 11.01 -32.32 13.50
CA GLU A 286 9.98 -32.10 12.49
C GLU A 286 9.83 -30.61 12.15
N LEU A 287 9.79 -29.76 13.18
CA LEU A 287 9.73 -28.28 13.00
C LEU A 287 10.96 -27.78 12.22
N LYS A 288 12.17 -28.19 12.66
CA LYS A 288 13.43 -27.81 12.02
C LYS A 288 13.43 -28.20 10.54
N LYS A 289 13.10 -29.47 10.24
CA LYS A 289 12.99 -29.95 8.85
C LYS A 289 12.03 -29.07 8.02
N ALA A 290 10.84 -28.78 8.55
CA ALA A 290 9.84 -27.96 7.85
C ALA A 290 10.34 -26.54 7.60
N ILE A 291 11.09 -25.92 8.52
CA ILE A 291 11.69 -24.59 8.33
C ILE A 291 12.67 -24.62 7.15
N PHE A 292 13.57 -25.60 7.08
CA PHE A 292 14.52 -25.71 5.97
C PHE A 292 13.86 -26.04 4.63
N ASP A 293 12.80 -26.84 4.63
CA ASP A 293 12.03 -27.13 3.40
C ASP A 293 11.28 -25.86 2.92
N ASN A 294 10.76 -25.05 3.84
CA ASN A 294 10.19 -23.74 3.49
C ASN A 294 11.25 -22.80 2.88
N ALA A 295 12.50 -22.80 3.42
CA ALA A 295 13.59 -21.98 2.90
C ALA A 295 13.90 -22.31 1.44
N LYS A 296 14.07 -23.60 1.12
CA LYS A 296 14.27 -24.04 -0.28
C LYS A 296 13.14 -23.59 -1.22
N THR A 297 11.90 -23.61 -0.71
CA THR A 297 10.74 -23.15 -1.48
C THR A 297 10.80 -21.64 -1.68
N ALA A 298 11.11 -20.87 -0.62
CA ALA A 298 11.25 -19.44 -0.68
C ALA A 298 12.39 -18.98 -1.60
N GLU A 299 13.55 -19.64 -1.55
CA GLU A 299 14.71 -19.37 -2.42
C GLU A 299 14.35 -19.53 -3.90
N LYS A 300 13.61 -20.59 -4.24
CA LYS A 300 13.12 -20.79 -5.61
C LYS A 300 12.22 -19.65 -6.04
N MET A 301 11.23 -19.27 -5.24
CA MET A 301 10.29 -18.17 -5.52
C MET A 301 11.02 -16.83 -5.60
N PHE A 302 11.99 -16.59 -4.73
CA PHE A 302 12.80 -15.37 -4.72
C PHE A 302 13.69 -15.26 -5.96
N SER A 303 14.26 -16.37 -6.43
CA SER A 303 15.06 -16.36 -7.66
C SER A 303 14.24 -16.06 -8.91
N GLU A 304 12.97 -16.46 -8.95
CA GLU A 304 12.06 -16.17 -10.07
C GLU A 304 11.83 -14.65 -10.23
N ILE A 305 11.77 -13.88 -9.14
CA ILE A 305 11.56 -12.42 -9.19
C ILE A 305 12.82 -11.63 -9.49
N ASN A 306 14.01 -12.15 -9.18
CA ASN A 306 15.28 -11.47 -9.46
C ASN A 306 15.77 -11.69 -10.90
N ASN A 307 15.13 -12.58 -11.64
CA ASN A 307 15.42 -12.83 -13.06
C ASN A 307 14.48 -12.07 -14.03
N LEU A 308 13.60 -11.23 -13.49
CA LEU A 308 12.71 -10.32 -14.24
C LEU A 308 13.23 -8.89 -14.14
#